data_faa740bf0da654b4e138fcf762afdbd2
#
_entry.id   faa740bf0da654b4e138fcf762afdbd2
#
_cell.length_a   1.000
_cell.length_b   1.000
_cell.length_c   1.000
_cell.angle_alpha   90.00
_cell.angle_beta   90.00
_cell.angle_gamma   90.00
#
_symmetry.space_group_name_H-M   'P 1'
#
loop_
_entity.id
_entity.type
_entity.pdbx_description
1 polymer ?
#
loop_
_entity_poly.entity_id
_entity_poly.type
_entity_poly.pdbx_seq_one_letter_code
_entity_poly.pdbx_strand_id
1 'polypeptide(L)'
;MKKTLTVLIGISFLMAAGAAVVRAQGENVPAPDFVLKDLQGKDVELADYEGKVLVLNFWATWCPPCRAEISDFVEAYAANRDKGLEILGVSVDRMTADRLLPFVIKAKINYPVVLADAKIVQDYEPGDYIPATIIIDKKGILRHRHVGQIDKNTLIRLFNQYNNEK
;
A
#
# COMPACT_ATOMS: atom_id res chain seq x y z
N MET A 1 73.08 -36.94 -24.43
CA MET A 1 72.17 -37.04 -23.28
C MET A 1 71.63 -35.66 -22.96
N LYS A 2 70.44 -35.31 -23.50
CA LYS A 2 69.79 -33.97 -23.33
C LYS A 2 68.66 -34.16 -22.32
N LYS A 3 68.78 -33.54 -21.15
CA LYS A 3 67.73 -33.49 -20.13
C LYS A 3 66.77 -32.34 -20.45
N THR A 4 65.55 -32.64 -20.84
CA THR A 4 64.45 -31.71 -21.02
C THR A 4 63.82 -31.40 -19.66
N LEU A 5 63.90 -30.16 -19.24
CA LEU A 5 63.26 -29.61 -18.03
C LEU A 5 61.87 -29.12 -18.35
N THR A 6 60.84 -29.88 -17.93
CA THR A 6 59.46 -29.48 -18.09
C THR A 6 59.04 -28.54 -16.93
N VAL A 7 58.78 -27.28 -17.28
CA VAL A 7 58.26 -26.29 -16.33
C VAL A 7 56.73 -26.40 -16.35
N LEU A 8 56.15 -26.85 -15.25
CA LEU A 8 54.71 -26.83 -15.01
C LEU A 8 54.34 -25.45 -14.44
N ILE A 9 53.72 -24.67 -15.30
CA ILE A 9 53.10 -23.40 -14.86
C ILE A 9 51.73 -23.70 -14.28
N GLY A 10 51.63 -23.72 -12.96
CA GLY A 10 50.36 -23.83 -12.25
C GLY A 10 49.60 -22.50 -12.31
N ILE A 11 48.53 -22.47 -13.12
CA ILE A 11 47.59 -21.34 -13.13
C ILE A 11 46.65 -21.54 -11.94
N SER A 12 46.91 -20.79 -10.87
CA SER A 12 46.02 -20.70 -9.71
C SER A 12 44.86 -19.76 -10.06
N PHE A 13 43.72 -20.37 -10.42
CA PHE A 13 42.49 -19.59 -10.68
C PHE A 13 41.87 -19.23 -9.34
N LEU A 14 42.13 -18.01 -8.89
CA LEU A 14 41.53 -17.42 -7.68
C LEU A 14 40.07 -17.07 -8.01
N MET A 15 39.14 -17.97 -7.73
CA MET A 15 37.71 -17.67 -7.76
C MET A 15 37.39 -16.69 -6.60
N ALA A 16 37.38 -15.42 -6.91
CA ALA A 16 36.74 -14.42 -6.06
C ALA A 16 35.22 -14.63 -6.15
N ALA A 17 34.67 -15.39 -5.20
CA ALA A 17 33.24 -15.45 -4.99
C ALA A 17 32.76 -14.08 -4.51
N GLY A 18 32.43 -13.20 -5.46
CA GLY A 18 31.70 -11.98 -5.19
C GLY A 18 30.31 -12.35 -4.65
N ALA A 19 30.19 -12.35 -3.32
CA ALA A 19 28.87 -12.37 -2.69
C ALA A 19 28.15 -11.09 -3.15
N ALA A 20 27.30 -11.21 -4.17
CA ALA A 20 26.34 -10.19 -4.49
C ALA A 20 25.41 -10.05 -3.28
N VAL A 21 25.68 -9.09 -2.43
CA VAL A 21 24.73 -8.62 -1.42
C VAL A 21 23.57 -8.05 -2.22
N VAL A 22 22.55 -8.86 -2.42
CA VAL A 22 21.23 -8.40 -2.88
C VAL A 22 20.72 -7.50 -1.74
N ARG A 23 21.09 -6.25 -1.83
CA ARG A 23 20.50 -5.20 -1.03
C ARG A 23 19.07 -5.10 -1.53
N ALA A 24 18.12 -5.64 -0.79
CA ALA A 24 16.72 -5.31 -0.93
C ALA A 24 16.60 -3.80 -0.62
N GLN A 25 16.89 -2.98 -1.62
CA GLN A 25 16.57 -1.57 -1.60
C GLN A 25 15.05 -1.55 -1.72
N GLY A 26 14.36 -1.21 -0.63
CA GLY A 26 12.99 -0.78 -0.72
C GLY A 26 12.98 0.39 -1.70
N GLU A 27 12.54 0.14 -2.92
CA GLU A 27 12.43 1.18 -3.92
C GLU A 27 11.54 2.26 -3.36
N ASN A 28 12.06 3.50 -3.26
CA ASN A 28 11.26 4.66 -2.94
C ASN A 28 10.41 5.01 -4.16
N VAL A 29 9.36 4.23 -4.41
CA VAL A 29 8.43 4.44 -5.52
C VAL A 29 7.43 5.51 -5.10
N PRO A 30 7.42 6.69 -5.73
CA PRO A 30 6.40 7.69 -5.47
C PRO A 30 5.01 7.11 -5.74
N ALA A 31 4.05 7.43 -4.89
CA ALA A 31 2.66 7.07 -5.13
C ALA A 31 2.15 7.83 -6.38
N PRO A 32 1.45 7.16 -7.31
CA PRO A 32 0.82 7.83 -8.43
C PRO A 32 -0.22 8.87 -7.97
N ASP A 33 -0.23 10.04 -8.61
CA ASP A 33 -1.23 11.06 -8.34
C ASP A 33 -2.63 10.60 -8.74
N PHE A 34 -3.61 10.95 -7.92
CA PHE A 34 -5.02 10.77 -8.22
C PHE A 34 -5.84 12.00 -7.84
N VAL A 35 -6.95 12.19 -8.55
CA VAL A 35 -8.05 13.10 -8.20
C VAL A 35 -9.34 12.32 -8.40
N LEU A 36 -10.07 12.07 -7.33
CA LEU A 36 -11.33 11.32 -7.33
C LEU A 36 -12.42 12.15 -6.66
N LYS A 37 -13.68 11.80 -6.92
CA LYS A 37 -14.82 12.40 -6.21
C LYS A 37 -15.19 11.56 -5.00
N ASP A 38 -15.37 12.22 -3.85
CA ASP A 38 -16.04 11.57 -2.71
C ASP A 38 -17.55 11.38 -2.98
N LEU A 39 -18.25 10.78 -2.04
CA LEU A 39 -19.69 10.51 -2.20
C LEU A 39 -20.56 11.78 -2.16
N GLN A 40 -19.99 12.93 -1.83
CA GLN A 40 -20.63 14.25 -1.88
C GLN A 40 -20.23 15.07 -3.12
N GLY A 41 -19.36 14.53 -3.97
CA GLY A 41 -18.89 15.16 -5.21
C GLY A 41 -17.72 16.12 -5.01
N LYS A 42 -17.12 16.18 -3.81
CA LYS A 42 -15.91 16.95 -3.54
C LYS A 42 -14.68 16.20 -4.09
N ASP A 43 -13.74 16.95 -4.65
CA ASP A 43 -12.45 16.38 -5.06
C ASP A 43 -11.63 15.93 -3.84
N VAL A 44 -11.03 14.75 -3.98
CA VAL A 44 -10.09 14.13 -3.04
C VAL A 44 -8.84 13.79 -3.84
N GLU A 45 -7.71 14.36 -3.48
CA GLU A 45 -6.45 14.20 -4.21
C GLU A 45 -5.35 13.69 -3.28
N LEU A 46 -4.33 13.05 -3.87
CA LEU A 46 -3.19 12.56 -3.10
C LEU A 46 -2.53 13.69 -2.29
N ALA A 47 -2.47 14.90 -2.85
CA ALA A 47 -1.89 16.08 -2.19
C ALA A 47 -2.58 16.47 -0.87
N ASP A 48 -3.86 16.13 -0.67
CA ASP A 48 -4.60 16.38 0.60
C ASP A 48 -3.99 15.63 1.79
N TYR A 49 -3.17 14.62 1.52
CA TYR A 49 -2.57 13.71 2.50
C TYR A 49 -1.08 13.95 2.74
N GLU A 50 -0.51 15.02 2.17
CA GLU A 50 0.90 15.35 2.36
C GLU A 50 1.24 15.49 3.86
N GLY A 51 2.36 14.90 4.28
CA GLY A 51 2.80 14.89 5.68
C GLY A 51 2.08 13.87 6.59
N LYS A 52 1.16 13.07 6.04
CA LYS A 52 0.39 12.05 6.77
C LYS A 52 0.66 10.65 6.19
N VAL A 53 0.41 9.63 6.99
CA VAL A 53 0.40 8.24 6.49
C VAL A 53 -0.98 7.95 5.94
N LEU A 54 -1.06 7.73 4.63
CA LEU A 54 -2.30 7.41 3.93
C LEU A 54 -2.44 5.89 3.74
N VAL A 55 -3.59 5.38 4.11
CA VAL A 55 -4.03 4.00 3.87
C VAL A 55 -5.10 4.02 2.78
N LEU A 56 -4.76 3.52 1.59
CA LEU A 56 -5.76 3.23 0.55
C LEU A 56 -6.29 1.82 0.77
N ASN A 57 -7.59 1.70 1.04
CA ASN A 57 -8.25 0.40 1.19
C ASN A 57 -9.20 0.17 0.02
N PHE A 58 -8.87 -0.78 -0.85
CA PHE A 58 -9.71 -1.21 -1.97
C PHE A 58 -10.69 -2.29 -1.50
N TRP A 59 -11.99 -2.02 -1.65
CA TRP A 59 -13.05 -2.85 -1.09
C TRP A 59 -14.34 -2.79 -1.91
N ALA A 60 -15.34 -3.63 -1.57
CA ALA A 60 -16.66 -3.54 -2.15
C ALA A 60 -17.76 -3.98 -1.16
N THR A 61 -18.99 -3.52 -1.39
CA THR A 61 -20.15 -3.85 -0.54
C THR A 61 -20.53 -5.33 -0.57
N TRP A 62 -20.26 -6.01 -1.65
CA TRP A 62 -20.52 -7.45 -1.85
C TRP A 62 -19.41 -8.37 -1.37
N CYS A 63 -18.28 -7.83 -0.90
CA CYS A 63 -17.11 -8.58 -0.45
C CYS A 63 -17.20 -8.87 1.06
N PRO A 64 -17.43 -10.13 1.50
CA PRO A 64 -17.59 -10.43 2.91
C PRO A 64 -16.36 -10.11 3.77
N PRO A 65 -15.10 -10.46 3.41
CA PRO A 65 -13.92 -10.10 4.21
C PRO A 65 -13.70 -8.58 4.27
N CYS A 66 -14.02 -7.82 3.19
CA CYS A 66 -13.96 -6.37 3.22
C CYS A 66 -14.91 -5.78 4.27
N ARG A 67 -16.13 -6.31 4.34
CA ARG A 67 -17.13 -5.86 5.33
C ARG A 67 -16.72 -6.18 6.76
N ALA A 68 -15.99 -7.27 6.96
CA ALA A 68 -15.52 -7.69 8.27
C ALA A 68 -14.44 -6.76 8.84
N GLU A 69 -13.59 -6.18 8.00
CA GLU A 69 -12.51 -5.28 8.45
C GLU A 69 -12.96 -3.82 8.67
N ILE A 70 -14.15 -3.41 8.18
CA ILE A 70 -14.61 -2.00 8.26
C ILE A 70 -14.60 -1.49 9.70
N SER A 71 -15.06 -2.28 10.69
CA SER A 71 -15.08 -1.86 12.09
C SER A 71 -13.67 -1.56 12.61
N ASP A 72 -12.68 -2.38 12.24
CA ASP A 72 -11.29 -2.20 12.62
C ASP A 72 -10.70 -0.91 12.05
N PHE A 73 -11.04 -0.60 10.79
CA PHE A 73 -10.62 0.66 10.14
C PHE A 73 -11.29 1.88 10.77
N VAL A 74 -12.59 1.82 11.07
CA VAL A 74 -13.34 2.88 11.77
C VAL A 74 -12.71 3.19 13.13
N GLU A 75 -12.39 2.16 13.92
CA GLU A 75 -11.77 2.34 15.23
C GLU A 75 -10.33 2.86 15.13
N ALA A 76 -9.53 2.32 14.18
CA ALA A 76 -8.16 2.76 13.95
C ALA A 76 -8.12 4.24 13.55
N TYR A 77 -9.00 4.64 12.63
CA TYR A 77 -9.09 6.04 12.17
C TYR A 77 -9.50 6.98 13.29
N ALA A 78 -10.58 6.66 14.03
CA ALA A 78 -11.04 7.48 15.14
C ALA A 78 -9.96 7.73 16.20
N ALA A 79 -9.11 6.72 16.48
CA ALA A 79 -8.08 6.79 17.51
C ALA A 79 -6.75 7.45 17.05
N ASN A 80 -6.51 7.57 15.74
CA ASN A 80 -5.18 7.95 15.23
C ASN A 80 -5.18 9.04 14.15
N ARG A 81 -6.33 9.53 13.65
CA ARG A 81 -6.36 10.61 12.65
C ARG A 81 -5.62 11.87 13.13
N ASP A 82 -5.79 12.23 14.39
CA ASP A 82 -5.13 13.39 14.97
C ASP A 82 -3.62 13.18 15.20
N LYS A 83 -3.13 11.93 14.97
CA LYS A 83 -1.72 11.55 15.01
C LYS A 83 -1.11 11.40 13.61
N GLY A 84 -1.89 11.70 12.56
CA GLY A 84 -1.46 11.66 11.16
C GLY A 84 -1.82 10.37 10.41
N LEU A 85 -2.75 9.54 10.92
CA LEU A 85 -3.35 8.47 10.15
C LEU A 85 -4.46 9.01 9.27
N GLU A 86 -4.37 8.78 7.97
CA GLU A 86 -5.49 8.98 7.04
C GLU A 86 -5.88 7.66 6.38
N ILE A 87 -7.16 7.50 6.13
CA ILE A 87 -7.72 6.34 5.43
C ILE A 87 -8.60 6.85 4.29
N LEU A 88 -8.41 6.30 3.10
CA LEU A 88 -9.29 6.51 1.95
C LEU A 88 -9.85 5.14 1.52
N GLY A 89 -11.15 4.96 1.70
CA GLY A 89 -11.86 3.78 1.21
C GLY A 89 -12.13 3.92 -0.30
N VAL A 90 -11.49 3.08 -1.10
CA VAL A 90 -11.65 3.06 -2.56
C VAL A 90 -12.58 1.91 -2.93
N SER A 91 -13.86 2.22 -3.14
CA SER A 91 -14.86 1.21 -3.49
C SER A 91 -14.75 0.85 -4.97
N VAL A 92 -14.60 -0.45 -5.25
CA VAL A 92 -14.63 -0.99 -6.62
C VAL A 92 -16.03 -1.43 -7.04
N ASP A 93 -17.06 -1.02 -6.31
CA ASP A 93 -18.46 -1.26 -6.69
C ASP A 93 -18.79 -0.54 -8.01
N ARG A 94 -19.55 -1.22 -8.87
CA ARG A 94 -20.06 -0.64 -10.12
C ARG A 94 -21.43 0.01 -9.89
N MET A 95 -21.44 1.10 -9.12
CA MET A 95 -22.63 1.85 -8.77
C MET A 95 -22.35 3.35 -8.67
N THR A 96 -23.39 4.15 -8.52
CA THR A 96 -23.27 5.59 -8.29
C THR A 96 -23.09 5.91 -6.82
N ALA A 97 -22.57 7.10 -6.50
CA ALA A 97 -22.30 7.54 -5.14
C ALA A 97 -23.56 7.53 -4.25
N ASP A 98 -24.71 7.93 -4.79
CA ASP A 98 -25.99 7.92 -4.09
C ASP A 98 -26.45 6.51 -3.68
N ARG A 99 -26.06 5.48 -4.43
CA ARG A 99 -26.32 4.07 -4.10
C ARG A 99 -25.33 3.50 -3.08
N LEU A 100 -24.10 3.97 -3.07
CA LEU A 100 -23.10 3.54 -2.10
C LEU A 100 -23.29 4.20 -0.72
N LEU A 101 -23.69 5.46 -0.70
CA LEU A 101 -23.84 6.26 0.51
C LEU A 101 -24.67 5.61 1.63
N PRO A 102 -25.84 4.98 1.37
CA PRO A 102 -26.61 4.29 2.41
C PRO A 102 -25.83 3.15 3.10
N PHE A 103 -24.99 2.43 2.35
CA PHE A 103 -24.13 1.39 2.92
C PHE A 103 -23.08 2.02 3.85
N VAL A 104 -22.41 3.07 3.40
CA VAL A 104 -21.37 3.79 4.17
C VAL A 104 -21.95 4.30 5.49
N ILE A 105 -23.14 4.90 5.48
CA ILE A 105 -23.85 5.38 6.67
C ILE A 105 -24.19 4.20 7.60
N LYS A 106 -24.76 3.12 7.08
CA LYS A 106 -25.15 1.93 7.85
C LYS A 106 -23.95 1.25 8.49
N ALA A 107 -22.83 1.18 7.77
CA ALA A 107 -21.56 0.60 8.26
C ALA A 107 -20.79 1.55 9.19
N LYS A 108 -21.29 2.78 9.40
CA LYS A 108 -20.69 3.83 10.24
C LYS A 108 -19.25 4.17 9.83
N ILE A 109 -18.94 4.11 8.54
CA ILE A 109 -17.63 4.48 8.02
C ILE A 109 -17.42 5.97 8.30
N ASN A 110 -16.33 6.31 8.98
CA ASN A 110 -16.01 7.64 9.48
C ASN A 110 -14.82 8.30 8.77
N TYR A 111 -14.33 7.66 7.72
CA TYR A 111 -13.26 8.15 6.84
C TYR A 111 -13.79 8.38 5.42
N PRO A 112 -13.10 9.18 4.58
CA PRO A 112 -13.48 9.43 3.20
C PRO A 112 -13.63 8.14 2.38
N VAL A 113 -14.66 8.11 1.53
CA VAL A 113 -14.91 7.02 0.58
C VAL A 113 -15.09 7.61 -0.81
N VAL A 114 -14.43 6.98 -1.78
CA VAL A 114 -14.52 7.30 -3.21
C VAL A 114 -14.91 6.06 -4.00
N LEU A 115 -15.48 6.25 -5.18
CA LEU A 115 -15.62 5.18 -6.17
C LEU A 115 -14.34 5.10 -6.99
N ALA A 116 -13.82 3.89 -7.17
CA ALA A 116 -12.67 3.64 -8.01
C ALA A 116 -12.99 3.96 -9.48
N ASP A 117 -12.11 4.68 -10.14
CA ASP A 117 -12.03 4.72 -11.59
C ASP A 117 -11.02 3.71 -12.13
N ALA A 118 -10.96 3.57 -13.44
CA ALA A 118 -10.01 2.65 -14.08
C ALA A 118 -8.55 3.07 -13.82
N LYS A 119 -8.29 4.37 -13.69
CA LYS A 119 -6.94 4.90 -13.51
C LYS A 119 -6.38 4.53 -12.14
N ILE A 120 -7.12 4.73 -11.03
CA ILE A 120 -6.61 4.39 -9.70
C ILE A 120 -6.38 2.88 -9.54
N VAL A 121 -7.22 2.05 -10.17
CA VAL A 121 -7.03 0.59 -10.18
C VAL A 121 -5.78 0.21 -10.96
N GLN A 122 -5.56 0.83 -12.13
CA GLN A 122 -4.38 0.57 -12.95
C GLN A 122 -3.10 1.04 -12.26
N ASP A 123 -3.08 2.25 -11.71
CA ASP A 123 -1.88 2.87 -11.16
C ASP A 123 -1.43 2.26 -9.84
N TYR A 124 -2.40 1.85 -9.01
CA TYR A 124 -2.11 1.28 -7.69
C TYR A 124 -2.08 -0.25 -7.68
N GLU A 125 -2.57 -0.90 -8.74
CA GLU A 125 -2.56 -2.36 -8.92
C GLU A 125 -2.92 -3.11 -7.62
N PRO A 126 -4.15 -2.94 -7.06
CA PRO A 126 -4.52 -3.56 -5.78
C PRO A 126 -4.43 -5.09 -5.81
N GLY A 127 -4.31 -5.68 -7.00
CA GLY A 127 -4.27 -7.12 -7.24
C GLY A 127 -5.62 -7.65 -7.71
N ASP A 128 -5.67 -8.98 -7.92
CA ASP A 128 -6.87 -9.67 -8.44
C ASP A 128 -7.95 -9.87 -7.36
N TYR A 129 -7.62 -9.61 -6.10
CA TYR A 129 -8.49 -9.88 -4.96
C TYR A 129 -8.65 -8.67 -4.07
N ILE A 130 -9.83 -8.53 -3.47
CA ILE A 130 -10.15 -7.55 -2.43
C ILE A 130 -10.54 -8.30 -1.13
N PRO A 131 -10.29 -7.68 0.05
CA PRO A 131 -9.73 -6.34 0.24
C PRO A 131 -8.26 -6.26 -0.10
N ALA A 132 -7.80 -5.08 -0.48
CA ALA A 132 -6.38 -4.80 -0.66
C ALA A 132 -6.05 -3.45 -0.01
N THR A 133 -5.00 -3.44 0.80
CA THR A 133 -4.57 -2.27 1.56
C THR A 133 -3.19 -1.82 1.09
N ILE A 134 -3.07 -0.56 0.72
CA ILE A 134 -1.82 0.07 0.29
C ILE A 134 -1.49 1.20 1.26
N ILE A 135 -0.25 1.23 1.74
CA ILE A 135 0.25 2.28 2.65
C ILE A 135 1.19 3.21 1.91
N ILE A 136 0.91 4.49 2.02
CA ILE A 136 1.73 5.59 1.51
C ILE A 136 2.26 6.37 2.72
N ASP A 137 3.55 6.61 2.77
CA ASP A 137 4.16 7.35 3.87
C ASP A 137 3.99 8.87 3.75
N LYS A 138 4.46 9.61 4.75
CA LYS A 138 4.37 11.07 4.84
C LYS A 138 5.08 11.83 3.70
N LYS A 139 5.95 11.14 2.96
CA LYS A 139 6.69 11.68 1.81
C LYS A 139 6.04 11.33 0.48
N GLY A 140 4.86 10.68 0.52
CA GLY A 140 4.16 10.23 -0.69
C GLY A 140 4.78 8.99 -1.34
N ILE A 141 5.48 8.16 -0.58
CA ILE A 141 6.14 6.95 -1.10
C ILE A 141 5.29 5.71 -0.80
N LEU A 142 5.09 4.85 -1.79
CA LEU A 142 4.48 3.54 -1.61
C LEU A 142 5.37 2.66 -0.73
N ARG A 143 4.84 2.19 0.40
CA ARG A 143 5.63 1.47 1.41
C ARG A 143 5.20 0.04 1.63
N HIS A 144 3.93 -0.24 1.50
CA HIS A 144 3.39 -1.56 1.81
C HIS A 144 2.15 -1.85 0.97
N ARG A 145 2.01 -3.11 0.59
CA ARG A 145 0.80 -3.67 -0.04
C ARG A 145 0.43 -4.95 0.70
N HIS A 146 -0.83 -5.05 1.10
CA HIS A 146 -1.41 -6.24 1.70
C HIS A 146 -2.66 -6.64 0.93
N VAL A 147 -2.75 -7.90 0.52
CA VAL A 147 -3.94 -8.48 -0.12
C VAL A 147 -4.60 -9.42 0.88
N GLY A 148 -5.89 -9.23 1.09
CA GLY A 148 -6.68 -9.93 2.09
C GLY A 148 -7.05 -9.04 3.27
N GLN A 149 -7.86 -9.58 4.17
CA GLN A 149 -8.32 -8.88 5.36
C GLN A 149 -7.16 -8.50 6.28
N ILE A 150 -7.21 -7.28 6.83
CA ILE A 150 -6.23 -6.78 7.80
C ILE A 150 -6.96 -6.38 9.09
N ASP A 151 -6.44 -6.79 10.24
CA ASP A 151 -7.00 -6.41 11.54
C ASP A 151 -6.46 -5.06 12.04
N LYS A 152 -7.16 -4.47 13.00
CA LYS A 152 -6.81 -3.18 13.61
C LYS A 152 -5.37 -3.14 14.14
N ASN A 153 -4.91 -4.19 14.79
CA ASN A 153 -3.57 -4.20 15.41
C ASN A 153 -2.47 -4.17 14.34
N THR A 154 -2.67 -4.94 13.27
CA THR A 154 -1.76 -4.95 12.12
C THR A 154 -1.77 -3.59 11.42
N LEU A 155 -2.94 -2.99 11.19
CA LEU A 155 -3.07 -1.66 10.59
C LEU A 155 -2.35 -0.60 11.43
N ILE A 156 -2.55 -0.57 12.75
CA ILE A 156 -1.90 0.37 13.66
C ILE A 156 -0.39 0.14 13.72
N ARG A 157 0.07 -1.11 13.70
CA ARG A 157 1.50 -1.43 13.65
C ARG A 157 2.16 -0.87 12.39
N LEU A 158 1.53 -1.05 11.23
CA LEU A 158 2.02 -0.49 9.95
C LEU A 158 2.01 1.04 9.97
N PHE A 159 0.93 1.65 10.45
CA PHE A 159 0.85 3.09 10.63
C PHE A 159 2.00 3.61 11.49
N ASN A 160 2.23 3.05 12.67
CA ASN A 160 3.30 3.48 13.58
C ASN A 160 4.68 3.31 12.96
N GLN A 161 4.90 2.24 12.21
CA GLN A 161 6.16 2.00 11.49
C GLN A 161 6.47 3.18 10.57
N TYR A 162 5.56 3.56 9.68
CA TYR A 162 5.79 4.59 8.66
C TYR A 162 5.57 6.02 9.18
N ASN A 163 4.82 6.19 10.25
CA ASN A 163 4.66 7.49 10.92
C ASN A 163 5.92 7.92 11.68
N ASN A 164 6.72 6.97 12.20
CA ASN A 164 7.94 7.24 12.96
C ASN A 164 9.21 7.28 12.09
N GLU A 165 9.13 6.92 10.81
CA GLU A 165 10.24 7.08 9.88
C GLU A 165 10.52 8.58 9.62
N LYS A 166 11.79 8.99 9.80
CA LYS A 166 12.25 10.38 9.62
C LYS A 166 12.59 10.70 8.16
#